data_ee203a3a59438af507067c5ac2d02926
#
_entry.id   ee203a3a59438af507067c5ac2d02926
#
_cell.length_a   1.000
_cell.length_b   1.000
_cell.length_c   1.000
_cell.angle_alpha   90.00
_cell.angle_beta   90.00
_cell.angle_gamma   90.00
#
_symmetry.space_group_name_H-M   'P 1'
#
loop_
_entity.id
_entity.type
_entity.pdbx_description
1 polymer ?
#
loop_
_entity_poly.entity_id
_entity_poly.type
_entity_poly.pdbx_seq_one_letter_code
_entity_poly.pdbx_strand_id
1 'polypeptide(L)' 'MTKQASPKYAPEVRERAVRMVFDHADEHASQWAAISSIAAKIGCTAETLRGWVRQA' A
#
# COMPACT_ATOMS: atom_id res chain seq x y z
N MET A 1 -0.34 -22.20 -8.72
CA MET A 1 -0.63 -21.62 -8.62
C MET A 1 -1.01 -20.71 -8.35
N THR A 2 -0.70 -20.55 -8.19
CA THR A 2 -1.09 -19.84 -7.94
C THR A 2 -1.26 -18.78 -8.02
N LYS A 3 -1.20 -18.36 -7.99
CA LYS A 3 -1.35 -17.39 -8.06
C LYS A 3 -1.74 -16.36 -7.75
N GLN A 4 -1.77 -16.24 -7.53
CA GLN A 4 -2.08 -15.34 -7.10
C GLN A 4 -2.07 -14.14 -6.96
N ALA A 5 -2.24 -14.07 -6.06
CA ALA A 5 -1.94 -12.70 -5.70
C ALA A 5 -1.41 -11.97 -6.89
N SER A 6 -1.32 -10.66 -6.84
CA SER A 6 -0.82 -9.92 -7.99
C SER A 6 0.68 -10.18 -8.15
N PRO A 7 1.11 -10.68 -9.28
CA PRO A 7 2.54 -10.90 -9.50
C PRO A 7 3.33 -9.61 -9.63
N LYS A 8 2.64 -8.48 -9.75
CA LYS A 8 3.33 -7.20 -9.87
C LYS A 8 3.93 -6.73 -8.56
N TYR A 9 3.47 -7.28 -7.46
CA TYR A 9 3.83 -6.75 -6.16
C TYR A 9 4.56 -7.80 -5.36
N ALA A 10 5.89 -7.73 -5.41
CA ALA A 10 6.71 -8.59 -4.59
C ALA A 10 6.44 -8.31 -3.12
N PRO A 11 6.67 -9.28 -2.24
CA PRO A 11 6.48 -9.04 -0.81
C PRO A 11 7.23 -7.82 -0.30
N GLU A 12 8.41 -7.56 -0.83
CA GLU A 12 9.20 -6.41 -0.42
C GLU A 12 8.54 -5.11 -0.79
N VAL A 13 7.91 -5.06 -1.97
CA VAL A 13 7.21 -3.86 -2.39
C VAL A 13 6.01 -3.62 -1.47
N ARG A 14 5.29 -4.68 -1.16
CA ARG A 14 4.13 -4.56 -0.28
C ARG A 14 4.53 -4.06 1.10
N GLU A 15 5.58 -4.63 1.66
CA GLU A 15 6.03 -4.23 2.98
C GLU A 15 6.49 -2.78 3.01
N ARG A 16 7.21 -2.38 1.96
CA ARG A 16 7.67 -1.01 1.86
C ARG A 16 6.50 -0.05 1.76
N ALA A 17 5.49 -0.41 0.97
CA ALA A 17 4.33 0.44 0.79
C ALA A 17 3.59 0.63 2.11
N VAL A 18 3.40 -0.44 2.86
CA VAL A 18 2.74 -0.36 4.15
C VAL A 18 3.52 0.54 5.10
N ARG A 19 4.83 0.35 5.14
CA ARG A 19 5.67 1.17 5.99
C ARG A 19 5.56 2.65 5.62
N MET A 20 5.55 2.94 4.32
CA MET A 20 5.44 4.31 3.88
C MET A 20 4.13 4.95 4.33
N VAL A 21 3.05 4.17 4.31
CA VAL A 21 1.77 4.70 4.78
C VAL A 21 1.88 5.12 6.24
N PHE A 22 2.45 4.27 7.08
CA PHE A 22 2.56 4.60 8.49
C PHE A 22 3.54 5.75 8.74
N ASP A 23 4.66 5.76 8.00
CA ASP A 23 5.67 6.80 8.19
C ASP A 23 5.16 8.18 7.78
N HIS A 24 4.29 8.24 6.78
CA HIS A 24 3.84 9.51 6.23
C HIS A 24 2.40 9.84 6.59
N ALA A 25 1.82 9.09 7.51
CA ALA A 25 0.43 9.31 7.86
C ALA A 25 0.19 10.72 8.39
N ASP A 26 1.15 11.27 9.11
CA ASP A 26 1.00 12.60 9.69
C ASP A 26 1.05 13.71 8.64
N GLU A 27 1.55 13.40 7.45
CA GLU A 27 1.68 14.40 6.40
C GLU A 27 0.42 14.55 5.59
N HIS A 28 -0.59 13.74 5.86
CA HIS A 28 -1.81 13.74 5.07
C HIS A 28 -3.01 13.99 5.99
N ALA A 29 -4.09 14.45 5.38
CA ALA A 29 -5.29 14.77 6.15
C ALA A 29 -5.91 13.52 6.79
N SER A 30 -5.71 12.37 6.18
CA SER A 30 -6.27 11.13 6.70
C SER A 30 -5.43 9.95 6.25
N GLN A 31 -5.66 8.81 6.87
CA GLN A 31 -4.98 7.60 6.45
C GLN A 31 -5.33 7.25 5.01
N TRP A 32 -6.58 7.46 4.62
CA TRP A 32 -6.98 7.19 3.24
C TRP A 32 -6.21 8.07 2.26
N ALA A 33 -5.98 9.33 2.60
CA ALA A 33 -5.22 10.22 1.74
C ALA A 33 -3.79 9.72 1.58
N ALA A 34 -3.19 9.26 2.67
CA ALA A 34 -1.84 8.70 2.62
C ALA A 34 -1.81 7.45 1.73
N ILE A 35 -2.78 6.56 1.93
CA ILE A 35 -2.84 5.33 1.16
C ILE A 35 -2.99 5.65 -0.33
N SER A 36 -3.87 6.58 -0.66
CA SER A 36 -4.10 6.93 -2.07
C SER A 36 -2.84 7.49 -2.71
N SER A 37 -2.14 8.37 -2.00
CA SER A 37 -0.94 8.99 -2.51
C SER A 37 0.15 7.95 -2.78
N ILE A 38 0.35 7.04 -1.83
CA ILE A 38 1.40 6.05 -1.95
C ILE A 38 1.04 4.99 -2.99
N ALA A 39 -0.24 4.61 -3.06
CA ALA A 39 -0.68 3.66 -4.06
C ALA A 39 -0.40 4.18 -5.46
N ALA A 40 -0.62 5.47 -5.70
CA ALA A 40 -0.36 6.06 -7.00
C ALA A 40 1.12 5.97 -7.36
N LYS A 41 1.98 6.15 -6.38
CA LYS A 41 3.43 6.09 -6.63
C LYS A 41 3.89 4.68 -6.95
N ILE A 42 3.27 3.70 -6.33
CA ILE A 42 3.65 2.31 -6.52
C ILE A 42 3.01 1.73 -7.77
N GLY A 43 1.86 2.28 -8.16
CA GLY A 43 1.14 1.77 -9.32
C GLY A 43 0.07 0.77 -8.97
N CYS A 44 -0.42 0.79 -7.74
CA CYS A 44 -1.53 -0.07 -7.35
C CYS A 44 -2.73 0.79 -6.98
N THR A 45 -3.86 0.13 -6.75
CA THR A 45 -5.05 0.86 -6.33
C THR A 45 -4.99 1.13 -4.84
N ALA A 46 -5.69 2.18 -4.42
CA ALA A 46 -5.75 2.50 -3.00
C ALA A 46 -6.39 1.37 -2.21
N GLU A 47 -7.35 0.69 -2.77
CA GLU A 47 -8.00 -0.42 -2.07
C GLU A 47 -7.06 -1.58 -1.84
N THR A 48 -6.20 -1.87 -2.81
CA THR A 48 -5.21 -2.92 -2.66
C THR A 48 -4.27 -2.58 -1.50
N LEU A 49 -3.75 -1.37 -1.50
CA LEU A 49 -2.83 -0.95 -0.45
C LEU A 49 -3.52 -0.92 0.91
N ARG A 50 -4.76 -0.47 0.94
CA ARG A 50 -5.52 -0.46 2.18
C ARG A 50 -5.65 -1.86 2.77
N GLY A 51 -5.89 -2.84 1.91
CA GLY A 51 -5.96 -4.23 2.37
C GLY A 51 -4.66 -4.68 3.00
N TRP A 52 -3.54 -4.32 2.39
CA TRP A 52 -2.24 -4.67 2.95
C TRP A 52 -2.03 -4.02 4.32
N VAL A 53 -2.41 -2.75 4.43
CA VAL A 53 -2.25 -2.02 5.69
C VAL A 53 -3.07 -2.67 6.79
N ARG A 54 -4.27 -3.12 6.47
CA ARG A 54 -5.13 -3.76 7.47
C ARG A 54 -4.58 -5.09 7.96
N GLN A 55 -3.79 -5.76 7.13
CA GLN A 55 -3.20 -7.04 7.51
C GLN A 55 -1.87 -6.89 8.22
N ALA A 56 -1.32 -5.73 8.19
CA ALA A 56 0.00 -5.51 8.77
C ALA A 56 -0.01 -5.47 10.30
#